data_a233a4dcf65b283a2fb0101b3148ed2c
#
_entry.id   a233a4dcf65b283a2fb0101b3148ed2c
#
_cell.length_a   1.000
_cell.length_b   1.000
_cell.length_c   1.000
_cell.angle_alpha   90.00
_cell.angle_beta   90.00
_cell.angle_gamma   90.00
#
_symmetry.space_group_name_H-M   'P 1'
#
loop_
_entity.id
_entity.type
_entity.pdbx_description
1 polymer ?
#
loop_
_entity_poly.entity_id
_entity_poly.type
_entity_poly.pdbx_seq_one_letter_code
_entity_poly.pdbx_strand_id
1 'polypeptide(L)'
;ARHVCLAFAKAAISINKKVAFAFGCNSAADIRLHYFAAKEYDRNKRSGGIGKVDNSVGENVEIMICDIKSYLCAMYYMRSFNMDDGGKYLDHNIITYWDEPTITLDYENHEFHEIIKQNWKENVIPNMVLSSATLPKCEELTETISDFWCKFENAQIKSIHSYDCKKSIPILNSEGYVELPHFMSESYDDIIEIVKYCECNLTLLRYFDLKQVCDFIIFINESNFISARYKIDSYFESIDNITMQNIKIYYLLI
;
A
#
# COMPACT_ATOMS: atom_id res chain seq x y z
N ALA A 1 0.27 5.86 -6.05
CA ALA A 1 0.35 6.12 -4.61
C ALA A 1 -1.01 6.48 -3.98
N ARG A 2 -1.72 7.53 -4.41
CA ARG A 2 -3.01 7.94 -3.79
C ARG A 2 -4.07 6.84 -3.73
N HIS A 3 -4.19 5.99 -4.73
CA HIS A 3 -5.18 4.89 -4.74
C HIS A 3 -4.90 3.86 -3.64
N VAL A 4 -3.64 3.53 -3.39
CA VAL A 4 -3.25 2.61 -2.31
C VAL A 4 -3.59 3.23 -0.96
N CYS A 5 -3.25 4.50 -0.75
CA CYS A 5 -3.58 5.25 0.46
C CYS A 5 -5.09 5.31 0.72
N LEU A 6 -5.90 5.53 -0.32
CA LEU A 6 -7.36 5.57 -0.20
C LEU A 6 -7.96 4.19 0.08
N ALA A 7 -7.41 3.11 -0.51
CA ALA A 7 -7.83 1.75 -0.23
C ALA A 7 -7.53 1.36 1.24
N PHE A 8 -6.34 1.72 1.72
CA PHE A 8 -5.95 1.53 3.12
C PHE A 8 -6.87 2.33 4.05
N ALA A 9 -7.15 3.61 3.73
CA ALA A 9 -8.05 4.45 4.50
C ALA A 9 -9.46 3.83 4.60
N LYS A 10 -9.99 3.33 3.49
CA LYS A 10 -11.29 2.62 3.48
C LYS A 10 -11.30 1.44 4.44
N ALA A 11 -10.26 0.60 4.39
CA ALA A 11 -10.14 -0.54 5.29
C ALA A 11 -10.03 -0.10 6.75
N ALA A 12 -9.22 0.92 7.07
CA ALA A 12 -9.07 1.45 8.41
C ALA A 12 -10.40 2.02 8.96
N ILE A 13 -11.12 2.79 8.14
CA ILE A 13 -12.43 3.35 8.51
C ILE A 13 -13.47 2.24 8.73
N SER A 14 -13.46 1.17 7.93
CA SER A 14 -14.40 0.05 8.07
C SER A 14 -14.27 -0.68 9.41
N ILE A 15 -13.11 -0.61 10.04
CA ILE A 15 -12.86 -1.12 11.40
C ILE A 15 -12.86 -0.01 12.46
N ASN A 16 -13.55 1.10 12.17
CA ASN A 16 -13.75 2.24 13.06
C ASN A 16 -12.47 2.97 13.49
N LYS A 17 -11.38 2.90 12.70
CA LYS A 17 -10.19 3.69 12.98
C LYS A 17 -10.39 5.16 12.58
N LYS A 18 -9.85 6.05 13.41
CA LYS A 18 -9.92 7.49 13.24
C LYS A 18 -8.79 7.96 12.36
N VAL A 19 -9.11 8.34 11.12
CA VAL A 19 -8.15 8.60 10.06
C VAL A 19 -8.07 10.08 9.71
N ALA A 20 -6.85 10.57 9.45
CA ALA A 20 -6.58 11.87 8.86
C ALA A 20 -5.72 11.75 7.60
N PHE A 21 -5.70 12.78 6.78
CA PHE A 21 -5.05 12.82 5.48
C PHE A 21 -4.19 14.07 5.32
N ALA A 22 -2.95 13.87 4.87
CA ALA A 22 -2.04 14.94 4.49
C ALA A 22 -1.50 14.67 3.09
N PHE A 23 -2.14 15.23 2.07
CA PHE A 23 -1.75 15.08 0.68
C PHE A 23 -1.50 16.44 0.03
N GLY A 24 -0.26 16.69 -0.40
CA GLY A 24 0.14 17.97 -0.96
C GLY A 24 0.04 19.11 0.06
N CYS A 25 0.26 18.83 1.34
CA CYS A 25 0.20 19.79 2.42
C CYS A 25 1.50 20.59 2.50
N ASN A 26 1.37 21.91 2.58
CA ASN A 26 2.47 22.82 2.89
C ASN A 26 2.43 23.27 4.37
N SER A 27 1.29 23.09 5.02
CA SER A 27 1.08 23.45 6.42
C SER A 27 0.09 22.53 7.11
N ALA A 28 0.04 22.59 8.44
CA ALA A 28 -0.94 21.85 9.24
C ALA A 28 -2.40 22.20 8.88
N ALA A 29 -2.67 23.40 8.38
CA ALA A 29 -4.01 23.85 7.96
C ALA A 29 -4.54 23.09 6.73
N ASP A 30 -3.65 22.48 5.96
CA ASP A 30 -4.01 21.70 4.77
C ASP A 30 -4.43 20.26 5.10
N ILE A 31 -4.16 19.79 6.32
CA ILE A 31 -4.52 18.45 6.80
C ILE A 31 -6.04 18.33 6.89
N ARG A 32 -6.57 17.16 6.50
CA ARG A 32 -8.00 16.87 6.50
C ARG A 32 -8.30 15.64 7.34
N LEU A 33 -9.23 15.80 8.27
CA LEU A 33 -9.70 14.73 9.13
C LEU A 33 -10.93 14.06 8.52
N HIS A 34 -10.97 12.75 8.57
CA HIS A 34 -12.23 12.06 8.42
C HIS A 34 -13.14 12.47 9.60
N TYR A 35 -14.42 12.68 9.36
CA TYR A 35 -15.34 13.25 10.36
C TYR A 35 -15.37 12.48 11.68
N PHE A 36 -15.09 11.19 11.68
CA PHE A 36 -14.95 10.39 12.91
C PHE A 36 -13.71 10.74 13.75
N ALA A 37 -12.69 11.29 13.11
CA ALA A 37 -11.47 11.72 13.79
C ALA A 37 -11.57 13.15 14.33
N ALA A 38 -12.49 13.95 13.78
CA ALA A 38 -12.68 15.33 14.21
C ALA A 38 -13.39 15.38 15.56
N LYS A 39 -13.06 16.40 16.35
CA LYS A 39 -13.76 16.71 17.61
C LYS A 39 -15.15 17.26 17.34
N GLU A 40 -15.26 18.11 16.32
CA GLU A 40 -16.50 18.76 15.91
C GLU A 40 -16.70 18.68 14.41
N TYR A 41 -17.95 18.46 13.98
CA TYR A 41 -18.37 18.52 12.59
C TYR A 41 -19.86 18.85 12.48
N ASP A 42 -20.21 19.52 11.38
CA ASP A 42 -21.58 19.87 11.07
C ASP A 42 -22.24 18.79 10.21
N ARG A 43 -23.54 18.58 10.42
CA ARG A 43 -24.37 17.79 9.49
C ARG A 43 -25.25 18.71 8.65
N ASN A 44 -25.27 18.48 7.36
CA ASN A 44 -26.18 19.19 6.48
C ASN A 44 -27.62 18.77 6.76
N LYS A 45 -28.44 19.68 7.25
CA LYS A 45 -29.83 19.40 7.66
C LYS A 45 -30.72 18.93 6.48
N ARG A 46 -30.37 19.30 5.22
CA ARG A 46 -31.18 18.97 4.03
C ARG A 46 -30.80 17.62 3.42
N SER A 47 -29.50 17.31 3.33
CA SER A 47 -29.01 16.09 2.69
C SER A 47 -28.67 14.97 3.67
N GLY A 48 -28.62 15.25 4.97
CA GLY A 48 -28.14 14.32 6.00
C GLY A 48 -26.63 14.02 5.92
N GLY A 49 -25.94 14.58 4.92
CA GLY A 49 -24.51 14.38 4.71
C GLY A 49 -23.63 15.18 5.69
N ILE A 50 -22.35 14.88 5.69
CA ILE A 50 -21.35 15.62 6.46
C ILE A 50 -21.09 16.95 5.78
N GLY A 51 -21.20 18.04 6.55
CA GLY A 51 -20.87 19.38 6.11
C GLY A 51 -19.42 19.76 6.44
N LYS A 52 -19.23 20.79 7.23
CA LYS A 52 -17.89 21.25 7.62
C LYS A 52 -17.32 20.37 8.73
N VAL A 53 -16.06 20.00 8.59
CA VAL A 53 -15.28 19.25 9.60
C VAL A 53 -14.23 20.17 10.18
N ASP A 54 -14.12 20.22 11.50
CA ASP A 54 -13.03 20.93 12.16
C ASP A 54 -11.74 20.12 12.06
N ASN A 55 -10.78 20.64 11.30
CA ASN A 55 -9.48 20.00 11.08
C ASN A 55 -8.38 20.54 12.03
N SER A 56 -8.70 21.47 12.91
CA SER A 56 -7.71 22.12 13.78
C SER A 56 -7.25 21.27 14.95
N VAL A 57 -8.11 20.33 15.40
CA VAL A 57 -7.87 19.49 16.57
C VAL A 57 -7.77 18.02 16.16
N GLY A 58 -6.54 17.50 16.23
CA GLY A 58 -6.21 16.12 15.82
C GLY A 58 -6.03 15.12 16.95
N GLU A 59 -6.43 15.45 18.18
CA GLU A 59 -6.23 14.60 19.37
C GLU A 59 -6.82 13.20 19.25
N ASN A 60 -7.85 13.04 18.43
CA ASN A 60 -8.52 11.77 18.21
C ASN A 60 -7.91 10.97 17.03
N VAL A 61 -6.96 11.51 16.28
CA VAL A 61 -6.41 10.82 15.11
C VAL A 61 -5.57 9.64 15.55
N GLU A 62 -5.94 8.45 15.09
CA GLU A 62 -5.19 7.21 15.33
C GLU A 62 -4.24 6.90 14.16
N ILE A 63 -4.65 7.25 12.93
CA ILE A 63 -3.87 6.98 11.71
C ILE A 63 -3.83 8.23 10.84
N MET A 64 -2.63 8.72 10.59
CA MET A 64 -2.37 9.78 9.61
C MET A 64 -1.83 9.16 8.33
N ILE A 65 -2.50 9.43 7.21
CA ILE A 65 -2.08 8.93 5.89
C ILE A 65 -1.56 10.12 5.09
N CYS A 66 -0.32 10.05 4.65
CA CYS A 66 0.31 11.16 3.93
C CYS A 66 1.06 10.71 2.68
N ASP A 67 1.26 11.63 1.74
CA ASP A 67 2.25 11.46 0.69
C ASP A 67 3.64 11.88 1.19
N ILE A 68 4.66 11.55 0.41
CA ILE A 68 6.06 11.80 0.78
C ILE A 68 6.37 13.30 0.96
N LYS A 69 5.69 14.17 0.19
CA LYS A 69 5.89 15.62 0.27
C LYS A 69 5.29 16.22 1.54
N SER A 70 4.28 15.56 2.10
CA SER A 70 3.54 16.03 3.28
C SER A 70 3.98 15.37 4.58
N TYR A 71 4.99 14.49 4.53
CA TYR A 71 5.41 13.70 5.69
C TYR A 71 5.76 14.56 6.91
N LEU A 72 6.58 15.60 6.74
CA LEU A 72 6.98 16.45 7.86
C LEU A 72 5.79 17.22 8.46
N CYS A 73 4.88 17.73 7.62
CA CYS A 73 3.64 18.33 8.10
C CYS A 73 2.80 17.35 8.91
N ALA A 74 2.63 16.15 8.41
CA ALA A 74 1.88 15.07 9.06
C ALA A 74 2.52 14.67 10.39
N MET A 75 3.83 14.50 10.42
CA MET A 75 4.61 14.14 11.61
C MET A 75 4.47 15.20 12.70
N TYR A 76 4.71 16.48 12.39
CA TYR A 76 4.60 17.55 13.38
C TYR A 76 3.15 17.74 13.85
N TYR A 77 2.16 17.56 12.97
CA TYR A 77 0.76 17.57 13.36
C TYR A 77 0.43 16.47 14.38
N MET A 78 0.79 15.22 14.09
CA MET A 78 0.56 14.11 15.02
C MET A 78 1.30 14.31 16.34
N ARG A 79 2.52 14.80 16.27
CA ARG A 79 3.35 15.10 17.44
C ARG A 79 2.73 16.16 18.34
N SER A 80 2.10 17.20 17.78
CA SER A 80 1.51 18.30 18.54
C SER A 80 0.32 17.89 19.42
N PHE A 81 -0.33 16.76 19.10
CA PHE A 81 -1.41 16.16 19.88
C PHE A 81 -0.97 14.97 20.73
N ASN A 82 0.34 14.71 20.80
CA ASN A 82 0.89 13.57 21.55
C ASN A 82 1.94 14.07 22.56
N MET A 83 1.47 14.73 23.58
CA MET A 83 2.25 15.31 24.67
C MET A 83 1.76 14.77 26.03
N ASP A 84 2.65 14.73 27.00
CA ASP A 84 2.29 14.51 28.40
C ASP A 84 1.71 15.78 29.04
N ASP A 85 1.23 15.63 30.28
CA ASP A 85 0.66 16.75 31.08
C ASP A 85 1.70 17.88 31.34
N GLY A 86 2.98 17.60 31.20
CA GLY A 86 4.08 18.57 31.34
C GLY A 86 4.46 19.25 30.02
N GLY A 87 3.78 18.93 28.90
CA GLY A 87 4.07 19.49 27.58
C GLY A 87 5.29 18.87 26.88
N LYS A 88 5.77 17.73 27.36
CA LYS A 88 6.84 16.97 26.70
C LYS A 88 6.22 16.07 25.62
N TYR A 89 6.84 16.07 24.45
CA TYR A 89 6.42 15.20 23.35
C TYR A 89 6.67 13.72 23.66
N LEU A 90 5.66 12.89 23.36
CA LEU A 90 5.69 11.45 23.53
C LEU A 90 5.95 10.76 22.16
N ASP A 91 7.04 11.12 21.53
CA ASP A 91 7.40 10.68 20.18
C ASP A 91 7.49 9.15 20.06
N HIS A 92 7.77 8.45 21.14
CA HIS A 92 7.77 6.98 21.21
C HIS A 92 6.39 6.32 21.08
N ASN A 93 5.29 7.08 21.24
CA ASN A 93 3.94 6.59 21.01
C ASN A 93 3.54 6.61 19.52
N ILE A 94 4.34 7.28 18.70
CA ILE A 94 4.09 7.40 17.26
C ILE A 94 4.93 6.37 16.53
N ILE A 95 4.33 5.72 15.53
CA ILE A 95 5.00 4.81 14.61
C ILE A 95 4.86 5.37 13.20
N THR A 96 5.97 5.55 12.51
CA THR A 96 6.00 5.86 11.10
C THR A 96 6.11 4.57 10.31
N TYR A 97 5.13 4.29 9.44
CA TYR A 97 5.20 3.22 8.46
C TYR A 97 5.46 3.83 7.08
N TRP A 98 6.59 3.51 6.49
CA TRP A 98 6.99 4.01 5.19
C TRP A 98 6.99 2.87 4.17
N ASP A 99 6.03 2.93 3.27
CA ASP A 99 5.85 1.96 2.21
C ASP A 99 6.67 2.35 0.99
N GLU A 100 7.41 1.39 0.44
CA GLU A 100 8.27 1.54 -0.74
C GLU A 100 9.24 2.73 -0.67
N PRO A 101 10.11 2.81 0.36
CA PRO A 101 11.09 3.90 0.47
C PRO A 101 12.12 3.89 -0.66
N THR A 102 12.25 2.78 -1.39
CA THR A 102 13.20 2.56 -2.48
C THR A 102 12.67 2.94 -3.86
N ILE A 103 11.43 3.43 -3.97
CA ILE A 103 10.71 3.64 -5.23
C ILE A 103 11.44 4.50 -6.28
N THR A 104 12.43 5.30 -5.87
CA THR A 104 13.15 6.20 -6.77
C THR A 104 14.64 5.86 -6.90
N LEU A 105 15.11 4.77 -6.30
CA LEU A 105 16.53 4.39 -6.32
C LEU A 105 17.05 4.01 -7.70
N ASP A 106 16.16 3.58 -8.61
CA ASP A 106 16.53 3.22 -9.99
C ASP A 106 16.82 4.43 -10.89
N TYR A 107 16.57 5.65 -10.41
CA TYR A 107 16.79 6.88 -11.15
C TYR A 107 18.00 7.64 -10.61
N GLU A 108 18.94 8.03 -11.50
CA GLU A 108 20.10 8.83 -11.09
C GLU A 108 19.69 10.20 -10.52
N ASN A 109 18.66 10.81 -11.12
CA ASN A 109 18.11 12.10 -10.69
C ASN A 109 16.59 12.03 -10.61
N HIS A 110 16.04 12.23 -9.42
CA HIS A 110 14.60 12.29 -9.22
C HIS A 110 14.25 13.36 -8.19
N GLU A 111 13.16 14.11 -8.42
CA GLU A 111 12.72 15.20 -7.52
C GLU A 111 12.48 14.74 -6.08
N PHE A 112 12.18 13.46 -5.87
CA PHE A 112 11.93 12.91 -4.54
C PHE A 112 13.19 12.61 -3.75
N HIS A 113 14.37 12.55 -4.35
CA HIS A 113 15.59 12.23 -3.62
C HIS A 113 15.87 13.26 -2.51
N GLU A 114 15.79 14.55 -2.82
CA GLU A 114 15.98 15.59 -1.81
C GLU A 114 14.86 15.58 -0.75
N ILE A 115 13.63 15.29 -1.14
CA ILE A 115 12.49 15.19 -0.23
C ILE A 115 12.67 14.00 0.72
N ILE A 116 13.06 12.83 0.19
CA ILE A 116 13.35 11.62 0.99
C ILE A 116 14.46 11.91 1.99
N LYS A 117 15.54 12.51 1.53
CA LYS A 117 16.68 12.90 2.34
C LYS A 117 16.31 13.88 3.45
N GLN A 118 15.51 14.89 3.11
CA GLN A 118 15.00 15.87 4.09
C GLN A 118 14.08 15.20 5.12
N ASN A 119 13.13 14.39 4.67
CA ASN A 119 12.24 13.63 5.54
C ASN A 119 13.01 12.75 6.51
N TRP A 120 14.04 12.05 6.04
CA TRP A 120 14.92 11.24 6.88
C TRP A 120 15.70 12.09 7.89
N LYS A 121 16.30 13.17 7.40
CA LYS A 121 17.09 14.09 8.23
C LYS A 121 16.28 14.76 9.32
N GLU A 122 15.07 15.20 9.03
CA GLU A 122 14.20 15.95 9.95
C GLU A 122 13.27 15.07 10.77
N ASN A 123 13.23 13.77 10.49
CA ASN A 123 12.40 12.85 11.27
C ASN A 123 12.82 12.85 12.74
N VAL A 124 11.83 12.99 13.64
CA VAL A 124 12.00 12.95 15.09
C VAL A 124 11.28 11.75 15.74
N ILE A 125 10.64 10.89 14.94
CA ILE A 125 9.93 9.72 15.43
C ILE A 125 10.89 8.53 15.50
N PRO A 126 11.11 7.94 16.70
CA PRO A 126 12.07 6.86 16.88
C PRO A 126 11.57 5.50 16.37
N ASN A 127 10.26 5.31 16.29
CA ASN A 127 9.69 4.05 15.85
C ASN A 127 9.38 4.11 14.36
N MET A 128 10.21 3.50 13.53
CA MET A 128 10.04 3.46 12.09
C MET A 128 9.96 2.04 11.57
N VAL A 129 9.06 1.82 10.61
CA VAL A 129 8.96 0.60 9.83
C VAL A 129 9.16 0.98 8.36
N LEU A 130 10.19 0.43 7.75
CA LEU A 130 10.43 0.54 6.31
C LEU A 130 9.99 -0.76 5.65
N SER A 131 9.14 -0.69 4.64
CA SER A 131 8.60 -1.86 3.94
C SER A 131 8.79 -1.73 2.45
N SER A 132 9.46 -2.68 1.83
CA SER A 132 9.59 -2.77 0.38
C SER A 132 9.91 -4.19 -0.04
N ALA A 133 9.56 -4.56 -1.26
CA ALA A 133 9.99 -5.81 -1.88
C ALA A 133 11.49 -5.80 -2.23
N THR A 134 12.07 -4.62 -2.41
CA THR A 134 13.45 -4.40 -2.84
C THR A 134 14.28 -3.68 -1.79
N LEU A 135 13.92 -3.79 -0.50
CA LEU A 135 14.66 -3.15 0.56
C LEU A 135 16.06 -3.78 0.68
N PRO A 136 17.14 -2.99 0.62
CA PRO A 136 18.49 -3.49 0.81
C PRO A 136 18.65 -4.14 2.19
N LYS A 137 19.63 -5.03 2.30
CA LYS A 137 19.97 -5.64 3.60
C LYS A 137 20.56 -4.60 4.56
N CYS A 138 20.46 -4.86 5.86
CA CYS A 138 21.02 -3.96 6.87
C CYS A 138 22.51 -3.66 6.66
N GLU A 139 23.28 -4.64 6.18
CA GLU A 139 24.70 -4.50 5.90
C GLU A 139 24.99 -3.52 4.75
N GLU A 140 24.02 -3.30 3.87
CA GLU A 140 24.11 -2.37 2.74
C GLU A 140 23.66 -0.95 3.10
N LEU A 141 22.89 -0.80 4.20
CA LEU A 141 22.32 0.47 4.68
C LEU A 141 23.16 1.13 5.79
N THR A 142 24.45 0.97 5.76
CA THR A 142 25.36 1.38 6.85
C THR A 142 25.23 2.86 7.22
N GLU A 143 25.15 3.76 6.25
CA GLU A 143 25.01 5.20 6.49
C GLU A 143 23.64 5.53 7.11
N THR A 144 22.56 4.98 6.54
CA THR A 144 21.18 5.18 7.02
C THR A 144 21.02 4.69 8.46
N ILE A 145 21.60 3.53 8.77
CA ILE A 145 21.59 2.93 10.11
C ILE A 145 22.41 3.76 11.08
N SER A 146 23.60 4.21 10.67
CA SER A 146 24.45 5.07 11.48
C SER A 146 23.77 6.39 11.83
N ASP A 147 23.15 7.04 10.86
CA ASP A 147 22.38 8.28 11.07
C ASP A 147 21.22 8.07 12.05
N PHE A 148 20.53 6.92 11.95
CA PHE A 148 19.44 6.60 12.86
C PHE A 148 19.93 6.40 14.29
N TRP A 149 21.03 5.70 14.48
CA TRP A 149 21.65 5.53 15.81
C TRP A 149 22.17 6.83 16.40
N CYS A 150 22.70 7.73 15.57
CA CYS A 150 23.12 9.05 16.03
C CYS A 150 21.95 9.90 16.54
N LYS A 151 20.75 9.70 16.00
CA LYS A 151 19.54 10.45 16.40
C LYS A 151 18.84 9.84 17.60
N PHE A 152 18.79 8.52 17.67
CA PHE A 152 17.99 7.79 18.65
C PHE A 152 18.88 6.84 19.44
N GLU A 153 19.27 7.28 20.63
CA GLU A 153 20.10 6.46 21.55
C GLU A 153 19.42 5.12 21.84
N ASN A 154 20.18 4.04 21.84
CA ASN A 154 19.74 2.67 22.09
C ASN A 154 18.70 2.13 21.07
N ALA A 155 18.59 2.73 19.89
CA ALA A 155 17.71 2.22 18.85
C ALA A 155 18.12 0.79 18.46
N GLN A 156 17.12 -0.09 18.35
CA GLN A 156 17.28 -1.46 17.88
C GLN A 156 16.79 -1.57 16.44
N ILE A 157 17.62 -2.17 15.60
CA ILE A 157 17.25 -2.42 14.20
C ILE A 157 16.99 -3.90 14.05
N LYS A 158 15.81 -4.21 13.48
CA LYS A 158 15.40 -5.59 13.20
C LYS A 158 15.04 -5.68 11.71
N SER A 159 15.68 -6.60 11.02
CA SER A 159 15.34 -6.96 9.65
C SER A 159 14.43 -8.18 9.64
N ILE A 160 13.31 -8.08 8.94
CA ILE A 160 12.36 -9.17 8.77
C ILE A 160 12.29 -9.47 7.28
N HIS A 161 12.75 -10.65 6.91
CA HIS A 161 12.65 -11.14 5.54
C HIS A 161 11.64 -12.29 5.52
N SER A 162 10.70 -12.23 4.60
CA SER A 162 9.79 -13.33 4.34
C SER A 162 10.12 -13.92 2.98
N TYR A 163 10.57 -15.15 2.99
CA TYR A 163 10.70 -15.98 1.78
C TYR A 163 9.48 -16.87 1.60
N ASP A 164 8.51 -16.80 2.50
CA ASP A 164 7.31 -17.62 2.49
C ASP A 164 6.28 -17.10 1.46
N CYS A 165 6.75 -16.90 0.24
CA CYS A 165 5.90 -16.48 -0.87
C CYS A 165 5.33 -17.72 -1.57
N LYS A 166 4.50 -18.48 -0.86
CA LYS A 166 3.78 -19.64 -1.42
C LYS A 166 2.67 -19.23 -2.42
N LYS A 167 2.64 -17.95 -2.83
CA LYS A 167 1.55 -17.40 -3.63
C LYS A 167 1.75 -17.51 -5.14
N SER A 168 2.80 -18.12 -5.61
CA SER A 168 3.07 -18.29 -7.04
C SER A 168 3.90 -19.53 -7.31
N ILE A 169 3.66 -20.14 -8.46
CA ILE A 169 4.43 -21.26 -9.00
C ILE A 169 5.46 -20.71 -9.98
N PRO A 170 6.67 -21.26 -10.04
CA PRO A 170 7.63 -20.92 -11.07
C PRO A 170 7.07 -21.29 -12.45
N ILE A 171 7.12 -20.35 -13.39
CA ILE A 171 6.84 -20.61 -14.80
C ILE A 171 8.16 -20.62 -15.54
N LEU A 172 8.46 -21.75 -16.16
CA LEU A 172 9.67 -21.97 -16.93
C LEU A 172 9.35 -21.87 -18.41
N ASN A 173 10.27 -21.32 -19.20
CA ASN A 173 10.20 -21.39 -20.64
C ASN A 173 10.62 -22.78 -21.15
N SER A 174 10.55 -23.00 -22.46
CA SER A 174 10.92 -24.28 -23.10
C SER A 174 12.40 -24.67 -22.90
N GLU A 175 13.25 -23.73 -22.52
CA GLU A 175 14.68 -23.93 -22.27
C GLU A 175 14.99 -24.17 -20.79
N GLY A 176 13.95 -24.12 -19.91
CA GLY A 176 14.08 -24.34 -18.47
C GLY A 176 14.46 -23.10 -17.65
N TYR A 177 14.46 -21.90 -18.26
CA TYR A 177 14.69 -20.67 -17.55
C TYR A 177 13.41 -20.13 -16.93
N VAL A 178 13.56 -19.47 -15.79
CA VAL A 178 12.45 -18.87 -15.07
C VAL A 178 12.00 -17.58 -15.78
N GLU A 179 10.77 -17.58 -16.28
CA GLU A 179 10.16 -16.41 -16.96
C GLU A 179 9.46 -15.47 -15.97
N LEU A 180 8.88 -16.02 -14.93
CA LEU A 180 8.19 -15.23 -13.90
C LEU A 180 8.87 -15.38 -12.54
N PRO A 181 9.03 -14.31 -11.76
CA PRO A 181 9.69 -14.34 -10.46
C PRO A 181 8.86 -15.12 -9.44
N HIS A 182 9.45 -16.12 -8.81
CA HIS A 182 8.76 -17.00 -7.90
C HIS A 182 9.62 -17.74 -6.97
N PHE A 183 8.95 -18.30 -5.98
CA PHE A 183 9.47 -19.31 -5.09
C PHE A 183 9.68 -20.63 -5.83
N MET A 184 10.90 -21.16 -5.76
CA MET A 184 11.23 -22.50 -6.27
C MET A 184 11.39 -23.44 -5.09
N SER A 185 10.74 -24.59 -5.17
CA SER A 185 10.87 -25.65 -4.18
C SER A 185 11.84 -26.72 -4.65
N GLU A 186 12.62 -27.29 -3.74
CA GLU A 186 13.56 -28.37 -4.04
C GLU A 186 12.89 -29.75 -4.09
N SER A 187 11.70 -29.88 -3.49
CA SER A 187 10.98 -31.16 -3.43
C SER A 187 9.70 -31.15 -4.26
N TYR A 188 9.36 -32.31 -4.83
CA TYR A 188 8.12 -32.49 -5.58
C TYR A 188 6.86 -32.35 -4.70
N ASP A 189 6.94 -32.80 -3.46
CA ASP A 189 5.81 -32.73 -2.52
C ASP A 189 5.48 -31.27 -2.16
N ASP A 190 6.50 -30.43 -1.96
CA ASP A 190 6.31 -29.00 -1.73
C ASP A 190 5.70 -28.31 -2.95
N ILE A 191 6.10 -28.71 -4.17
CA ILE A 191 5.51 -28.18 -5.41
C ILE A 191 4.02 -28.50 -5.47
N ILE A 192 3.62 -29.74 -5.13
CA ILE A 192 2.20 -30.12 -5.09
C ILE A 192 1.41 -29.28 -4.10
N GLU A 193 1.97 -29.01 -2.92
CA GLU A 193 1.30 -28.13 -1.94
C GLU A 193 1.17 -26.70 -2.45
N ILE A 194 2.20 -26.18 -3.11
CA ILE A 194 2.16 -24.84 -3.73
C ILE A 194 1.09 -24.79 -4.83
N VAL A 195 0.99 -25.82 -5.67
CA VAL A 195 -0.05 -25.93 -6.71
C VAL A 195 -1.44 -25.88 -6.08
N LYS A 196 -1.72 -26.69 -5.08
CA LYS A 196 -3.00 -26.70 -4.34
C LYS A 196 -3.31 -25.33 -3.73
N TYR A 197 -2.31 -24.68 -3.16
CA TYR A 197 -2.46 -23.34 -2.63
C TYR A 197 -2.82 -22.32 -3.73
N CYS A 198 -2.16 -22.39 -4.89
CA CYS A 198 -2.42 -21.50 -6.02
C CYS A 198 -3.83 -21.71 -6.60
N GLU A 199 -4.29 -22.97 -6.69
CA GLU A 199 -5.65 -23.31 -7.12
C GLU A 199 -6.70 -22.70 -6.19
N CYS A 200 -6.51 -22.82 -4.87
CA CYS A 200 -7.43 -22.25 -3.89
C CYS A 200 -7.41 -20.71 -3.82
N ASN A 201 -6.28 -20.08 -4.14
CA ASN A 201 -6.08 -18.64 -3.98
C ASN A 201 -5.99 -17.87 -5.30
N LEU A 202 -6.10 -18.53 -6.44
CA LEU A 202 -6.06 -17.96 -7.80
C LEU A 202 -4.85 -17.03 -8.02
N THR A 203 -3.72 -17.38 -7.46
CA THR A 203 -2.53 -16.51 -7.40
C THR A 203 -1.90 -16.26 -8.76
N LEU A 204 -2.07 -17.19 -9.70
CA LEU A 204 -1.57 -17.05 -11.07
C LEU A 204 -2.18 -15.82 -11.77
N LEU A 205 -3.43 -15.47 -11.44
CA LEU A 205 -4.14 -14.35 -12.07
C LEU A 205 -3.44 -13.00 -11.90
N ARG A 206 -2.59 -12.84 -10.90
CA ARG A 206 -1.82 -11.60 -10.66
C ARG A 206 -0.81 -11.28 -11.78
N TYR A 207 -0.37 -12.30 -12.52
CA TYR A 207 0.60 -12.14 -13.62
C TYR A 207 -0.05 -11.72 -14.94
N PHE A 208 -1.36 -11.80 -15.04
CA PHE A 208 -2.08 -11.33 -16.22
C PHE A 208 -2.25 -9.81 -16.18
N ASP A 209 -1.68 -9.12 -17.15
CA ASP A 209 -1.95 -7.70 -17.36
C ASP A 209 -3.41 -7.49 -17.73
N LEU A 210 -4.11 -6.65 -16.96
CA LEU A 210 -5.55 -6.47 -17.12
C LEU A 210 -5.90 -5.88 -18.50
N LYS A 211 -5.09 -4.96 -19.01
CA LYS A 211 -5.34 -4.33 -20.31
C LYS A 211 -5.23 -5.35 -21.43
N GLN A 212 -4.16 -6.13 -21.45
CA GLN A 212 -3.97 -7.18 -22.45
C GLN A 212 -5.07 -8.23 -22.41
N VAL A 213 -5.50 -8.62 -21.21
CA VAL A 213 -6.62 -9.54 -21.00
C VAL A 213 -7.92 -8.96 -21.58
N CYS A 214 -8.23 -7.70 -21.29
CA CYS A 214 -9.43 -7.04 -21.83
C CYS A 214 -9.37 -6.91 -23.35
N ASP A 215 -8.24 -6.48 -23.89
CA ASP A 215 -8.04 -6.34 -25.34
C ASP A 215 -8.24 -7.69 -26.06
N PHE A 216 -7.73 -8.78 -25.49
CA PHE A 216 -7.91 -10.13 -26.03
C PHE A 216 -9.39 -10.57 -25.96
N ILE A 217 -10.06 -10.39 -24.81
CA ILE A 217 -11.47 -10.73 -24.64
C ILE A 217 -12.35 -9.99 -25.66
N ILE A 218 -12.11 -8.70 -25.86
CA ILE A 218 -12.84 -7.90 -26.85
C ILE A 218 -12.62 -8.46 -28.23
N PHE A 219 -11.34 -8.69 -28.61
CA PHE A 219 -10.99 -9.21 -29.91
C PHE A 219 -11.69 -10.54 -30.26
N ILE A 220 -11.67 -11.52 -29.36
CA ILE A 220 -12.28 -12.84 -29.62
C ILE A 220 -13.83 -12.79 -29.61
N ASN A 221 -14.43 -11.91 -28.81
CA ASN A 221 -15.89 -11.72 -28.82
C ASN A 221 -16.37 -11.05 -30.11
N GLU A 222 -15.68 -10.01 -30.59
CA GLU A 222 -15.98 -9.32 -31.84
C GLU A 222 -15.73 -10.20 -33.06
N SER A 223 -14.66 -11.00 -33.03
CA SER A 223 -14.30 -11.93 -34.11
C SER A 223 -15.16 -13.20 -34.13
N ASN A 224 -16.06 -13.39 -33.17
CA ASN A 224 -16.90 -14.58 -33.01
C ASN A 224 -16.10 -15.91 -32.93
N PHE A 225 -14.92 -15.89 -32.35
CA PHE A 225 -14.11 -17.10 -32.17
C PHE A 225 -14.58 -17.98 -31.01
N ILE A 226 -15.54 -17.51 -30.19
CA ILE A 226 -16.08 -18.23 -29.05
C ILE A 226 -17.54 -18.65 -29.27
N SER A 227 -17.92 -19.76 -28.64
CA SER A 227 -19.29 -20.22 -28.70
C SER A 227 -20.26 -19.28 -27.96
N ALA A 228 -21.55 -19.25 -28.38
CA ALA A 228 -22.54 -18.31 -27.85
C ALA A 228 -22.65 -18.35 -26.31
N ARG A 229 -22.49 -19.52 -25.69
CA ARG A 229 -22.60 -19.68 -24.22
C ARG A 229 -21.45 -19.00 -23.46
N TYR A 230 -20.31 -18.78 -24.12
CA TYR A 230 -19.14 -18.16 -23.52
C TYR A 230 -18.97 -16.70 -23.94
N LYS A 231 -19.91 -16.12 -24.71
CA LYS A 231 -19.86 -14.69 -24.98
C LYS A 231 -20.00 -13.90 -23.69
N ILE A 232 -19.33 -12.74 -23.62
CA ILE A 232 -19.26 -11.92 -22.42
C ILE A 232 -20.64 -11.59 -21.85
N ASP A 233 -21.60 -11.25 -22.72
CA ASP A 233 -22.98 -10.92 -22.34
C ASP A 233 -23.77 -12.13 -21.83
N SER A 234 -23.35 -13.36 -22.17
CA SER A 234 -23.97 -14.61 -21.69
C SER A 234 -23.31 -15.12 -20.42
N TYR A 235 -22.05 -14.78 -20.20
CA TYR A 235 -21.26 -15.23 -19.05
C TYR A 235 -21.46 -14.33 -17.83
N PHE A 236 -21.49 -13.01 -18.02
CA PHE A 236 -21.74 -12.06 -16.95
C PHE A 236 -23.21 -11.63 -16.92
N GLU A 237 -23.94 -12.13 -15.94
CA GLU A 237 -25.37 -11.81 -15.76
C GLU A 237 -25.63 -10.35 -15.36
N SER A 238 -24.64 -9.71 -14.74
CA SER A 238 -24.71 -8.34 -14.24
C SER A 238 -23.37 -7.64 -14.34
N ILE A 239 -23.41 -6.31 -14.53
CA ILE A 239 -22.22 -5.45 -14.51
C ILE A 239 -21.48 -5.55 -13.16
N ASP A 240 -22.22 -5.76 -12.07
CA ASP A 240 -21.63 -5.90 -10.74
C ASP A 240 -20.72 -7.13 -10.61
N ASN A 241 -20.91 -8.13 -11.45
CA ASN A 241 -20.08 -9.34 -11.51
C ASN A 241 -18.79 -9.14 -12.31
N ILE A 242 -18.65 -8.03 -13.02
CA ILE A 242 -17.45 -7.70 -13.80
C ILE A 242 -16.39 -7.11 -12.85
N THR A 243 -15.72 -7.96 -12.13
CA THR A 243 -14.57 -7.60 -11.31
C THR A 243 -13.26 -7.94 -12.02
N MET A 244 -12.17 -7.31 -11.61
CA MET A 244 -10.83 -7.59 -12.15
C MET A 244 -10.46 -9.08 -12.06
N GLN A 245 -10.85 -9.74 -10.99
CA GLN A 245 -10.62 -11.17 -10.79
C GLN A 245 -11.49 -12.01 -11.73
N ASN A 246 -12.78 -11.71 -11.82
CA ASN A 246 -13.71 -12.47 -12.66
C ASN A 246 -13.40 -12.32 -14.16
N ILE A 247 -12.90 -11.16 -14.59
CA ILE A 247 -12.41 -10.95 -15.97
C ILE A 247 -11.23 -11.89 -16.26
N LYS A 248 -10.28 -12.00 -15.34
CA LYS A 248 -9.11 -12.88 -15.52
C LYS A 248 -9.49 -14.36 -15.48
N ILE A 249 -10.47 -14.73 -14.66
CA ILE A 249 -11.04 -16.11 -14.67
C ILE A 249 -11.74 -16.39 -16.00
N TYR A 250 -12.57 -15.46 -16.47
CA TYR A 250 -13.23 -15.58 -17.76
C TYR A 250 -12.24 -15.72 -18.93
N TYR A 251 -11.13 -14.95 -18.89
CA TYR A 251 -10.03 -15.09 -19.86
C TYR A 251 -9.45 -16.50 -19.91
N LEU A 252 -9.35 -17.20 -18.78
CA LEU A 252 -8.86 -18.57 -18.72
C LEU A 252 -9.89 -19.61 -19.19
N LEU A 253 -11.17 -19.25 -19.27
CA LEU A 253 -12.24 -20.13 -19.70
C LEU A 253 -12.48 -20.10 -21.21
N ILE A 254 -12.10 -19.04 -21.87
CA ILE A 254 -12.29 -18.80 -23.30
C ILE A 254 -11.03 -19.05 -24.11
#